data_3ce3e25b7202e7a34172e86ccc8b1676
#
_entry.id   3ce3e25b7202e7a34172e86ccc8b1676
#
_cell.length_a   1.000
_cell.length_b   1.000
_cell.length_c   1.000
_cell.angle_alpha   90.00
_cell.angle_beta   90.00
_cell.angle_gamma   90.00
#
_symmetry.space_group_name_H-M   'P 1'
#
loop_
_entity.id
_entity.type
_entity.pdbx_description
1 polymer ?
#
loop_
_entity_poly.entity_id
_entity_poly.type
_entity_poly.pdbx_seq_one_letter_code
_entity_poly.pdbx_strand_id
1 'polypeptide(L)'
;MKRKIKISFQIIVAILIVTLLAMLITGSMILIKGIGTKGTFTYMIVLGNKIEGSEPSPLLSDRIAAAAKYMEKHPDVICIATGYQAEGADISEAQCIFNELTALGISPDRILMDNRATSTSENFQYSMELLEKKLGRVPHNIGVLSSEFHLLRAAMIAKDLGIEPITIAASTTDTKAFMTYFIREIFMVWYDGLKIAFH
;
A
#
# COMPACT_ATOMS: atom_id res chain seq x y z
N MET A 1 -26.41 -30.17 32.83
CA MET A 1 -25.04 -30.12 32.27
C MET A 1 -24.99 -30.29 30.75
N LYS A 2 -25.52 -31.37 30.17
CA LYS A 2 -25.51 -31.64 28.69
C LYS A 2 -26.13 -30.51 27.82
N ARG A 3 -27.25 -29.86 28.26
CA ARG A 3 -27.89 -28.75 27.50
C ARG A 3 -27.03 -27.50 27.44
N LYS A 4 -26.36 -27.11 28.54
CA LYS A 4 -25.42 -25.95 28.56
C LYS A 4 -24.22 -26.18 27.63
N ILE A 5 -23.64 -27.39 27.65
CA ILE A 5 -22.53 -27.76 26.76
C ILE A 5 -22.95 -27.67 25.30
N LYS A 6 -24.16 -28.14 24.95
CA LYS A 6 -24.68 -28.07 23.57
C LYS A 6 -24.84 -26.61 23.08
N ILE A 7 -25.38 -25.73 23.94
CA ILE A 7 -25.54 -24.30 23.65
C ILE A 7 -24.18 -23.63 23.45
N SER A 8 -23.21 -23.90 24.36
CA SER A 8 -21.87 -23.36 24.23
C SER A 8 -21.18 -23.79 22.90
N PHE A 9 -21.34 -25.07 22.53
CA PHE A 9 -20.82 -25.59 21.26
C PHE A 9 -21.45 -24.89 20.04
N GLN A 10 -22.77 -24.70 20.04
CA GLN A 10 -23.49 -23.99 18.97
C GLN A 10 -23.04 -22.52 18.83
N ILE A 11 -22.78 -21.84 19.95
CA ILE A 11 -22.25 -20.46 19.94
C ILE A 11 -20.86 -20.43 19.34
N ILE A 12 -19.96 -21.34 19.72
CA ILE A 12 -18.61 -21.43 19.16
C ILE A 12 -18.67 -21.66 17.65
N VAL A 13 -19.47 -22.61 17.19
CA VAL A 13 -19.63 -22.89 15.75
C VAL A 13 -20.17 -21.66 15.02
N ALA A 14 -21.15 -20.97 15.58
CA ALA A 14 -21.68 -19.73 14.98
C ALA A 14 -20.61 -18.64 14.84
N ILE A 15 -19.79 -18.44 15.89
CA ILE A 15 -18.68 -17.48 15.86
C ILE A 15 -17.68 -17.86 14.77
N LEU A 16 -17.30 -19.13 14.67
CA LEU A 16 -16.38 -19.59 13.63
C LEU A 16 -16.93 -19.36 12.22
N ILE A 17 -18.21 -19.63 11.99
CA ILE A 17 -18.85 -19.38 10.69
C ILE A 17 -18.84 -17.89 10.37
N VAL A 18 -19.23 -17.02 11.32
CA VAL A 18 -19.23 -15.56 11.12
C VAL A 18 -17.82 -15.05 10.81
N THR A 19 -16.80 -15.51 11.55
CA THR A 19 -15.42 -15.14 11.31
C THR A 19 -14.94 -15.58 9.92
N LEU A 20 -15.25 -16.82 9.52
CA LEU A 20 -14.90 -17.32 8.19
C LEU A 20 -15.57 -16.50 7.09
N LEU A 21 -16.85 -16.18 7.22
CA LEU A 21 -17.57 -15.33 6.26
C LEU A 21 -16.95 -13.92 6.19
N ALA A 22 -16.60 -13.33 7.33
CA ALA A 22 -15.92 -12.04 7.36
C ALA A 22 -14.57 -12.09 6.65
N MET A 23 -13.77 -13.16 6.85
CA MET A 23 -12.49 -13.35 6.13
C MET A 23 -12.70 -13.49 4.62
N LEU A 24 -13.71 -14.25 4.17
CA LEU A 24 -14.03 -14.41 2.75
C LEU A 24 -14.47 -13.08 2.12
N ILE A 25 -15.31 -12.30 2.81
CA ILE A 25 -15.74 -10.98 2.34
C ILE A 25 -14.54 -10.05 2.23
N THR A 26 -13.71 -9.95 3.27
CA THR A 26 -12.52 -9.08 3.26
C THR A 26 -11.53 -9.52 2.17
N GLY A 27 -11.28 -10.81 2.03
CA GLY A 27 -10.44 -11.35 0.95
C GLY A 27 -10.96 -10.98 -0.44
N SER A 28 -12.28 -11.08 -0.66
CA SER A 28 -12.91 -10.66 -1.91
C SER A 28 -12.74 -9.14 -2.16
N MET A 29 -12.90 -8.31 -1.13
CA MET A 29 -12.67 -6.86 -1.22
C MET A 29 -11.21 -6.53 -1.59
N ILE A 30 -10.24 -7.24 -1.00
CA ILE A 30 -8.81 -7.11 -1.33
C ILE A 30 -8.58 -7.42 -2.81
N LEU A 31 -9.11 -8.53 -3.33
CA LEU A 31 -8.95 -8.93 -4.73
C LEU A 31 -9.60 -7.92 -5.68
N ILE A 32 -10.82 -7.46 -5.39
CA ILE A 32 -11.51 -6.45 -6.21
C ILE A 32 -10.74 -5.14 -6.23
N LYS A 33 -10.27 -4.65 -5.07
CA LYS A 33 -9.50 -3.42 -4.99
C LYS A 33 -8.12 -3.56 -5.61
N GLY A 34 -7.57 -4.77 -5.58
CA GLY A 34 -6.29 -5.14 -6.20
C GLY A 34 -6.26 -4.98 -7.72
N ILE A 35 -7.40 -4.84 -8.40
CA ILE A 35 -7.46 -4.52 -9.83
C ILE A 35 -6.99 -3.07 -10.09
N GLY A 36 -7.02 -2.20 -9.08
CA GLY A 36 -6.75 -0.79 -9.21
C GLY A 36 -8.00 0.01 -9.63
N THR A 37 -7.86 1.32 -9.69
CA THR A 37 -8.95 2.23 -10.10
C THR A 37 -8.52 3.09 -11.29
N LYS A 38 -9.47 3.42 -12.17
CA LYS A 38 -9.22 4.35 -13.27
C LYS A 38 -9.36 5.78 -12.78
N GLY A 39 -8.54 6.67 -13.30
CA GLY A 39 -8.58 8.09 -13.00
C GLY A 39 -7.33 8.81 -13.50
N THR A 40 -7.33 10.12 -13.41
CA THR A 40 -6.20 10.98 -13.78
C THR A 40 -5.63 11.67 -12.54
N PHE A 41 -4.33 11.75 -12.47
CA PHE A 41 -3.57 12.42 -11.42
C PHE A 41 -2.22 12.89 -11.97
N THR A 42 -1.63 13.87 -11.31
CA THR A 42 -0.30 14.39 -11.65
C THR A 42 0.78 13.82 -10.72
N TYR A 43 0.40 13.46 -9.49
CA TYR A 43 1.33 12.96 -8.48
C TYR A 43 0.98 11.53 -8.10
N MET A 44 2.01 10.66 -8.08
CA MET A 44 1.88 9.25 -7.75
C MET A 44 2.79 8.90 -6.56
N ILE A 45 2.20 8.45 -5.46
CA ILE A 45 2.95 7.90 -4.33
C ILE A 45 3.25 6.44 -4.63
N VAL A 46 4.53 6.08 -4.63
CA VAL A 46 4.99 4.69 -4.66
C VAL A 46 5.33 4.29 -3.24
N LEU A 47 4.48 3.43 -2.66
CA LEU A 47 4.68 2.95 -1.29
C LEU A 47 5.90 2.04 -1.21
N GLY A 48 6.80 2.34 -0.29
CA GLY A 48 7.98 1.54 0.00
C GLY A 48 7.66 0.13 0.49
N ASN A 49 8.65 -0.71 0.47
CA ASN A 49 8.66 -2.05 1.04
C ASN A 49 10.11 -2.43 1.38
N LYS A 50 10.26 -3.52 2.14
CA LYS A 50 11.55 -4.02 2.59
C LYS A 50 12.61 -4.01 1.49
N ILE A 51 13.82 -3.60 1.85
CA ILE A 51 15.05 -3.72 1.06
C ILE A 51 16.06 -4.60 1.80
N GLU A 52 17.03 -5.15 1.09
CA GLU A 52 18.12 -5.96 1.63
C GLU A 52 19.46 -5.32 1.23
N GLY A 53 20.15 -4.72 2.20
CA GLY A 53 21.27 -3.82 1.91
C GLY A 53 20.80 -2.61 1.11
N SER A 54 21.18 -2.51 -0.15
CA SER A 54 20.74 -1.48 -1.11
C SER A 54 19.77 -2.00 -2.17
N GLU A 55 19.48 -3.31 -2.18
CA GLU A 55 18.68 -3.96 -3.22
C GLU A 55 17.19 -4.05 -2.84
N PRO A 56 16.27 -3.84 -3.78
CA PRO A 56 14.85 -3.96 -3.51
C PRO A 56 14.44 -5.43 -3.29
N SER A 57 13.59 -5.69 -2.30
CA SER A 57 12.91 -6.99 -2.22
C SER A 57 12.10 -7.29 -3.48
N PRO A 58 11.76 -8.56 -3.77
CA PRO A 58 10.93 -8.89 -4.95
C PRO A 58 9.63 -8.08 -5.04
N LEU A 59 8.97 -7.83 -3.91
CA LEU A 59 7.75 -7.02 -3.87
C LEU A 59 8.02 -5.54 -4.18
N LEU A 60 9.14 -4.99 -3.74
CA LEU A 60 9.51 -3.62 -4.07
C LEU A 60 9.93 -3.51 -5.54
N SER A 61 10.64 -4.49 -6.07
CA SER A 61 10.99 -4.58 -7.51
C SER A 61 9.73 -4.58 -8.39
N ASP A 62 8.69 -5.37 -8.03
CA ASP A 62 7.42 -5.38 -8.74
C ASP A 62 6.74 -3.99 -8.73
N ARG A 63 6.79 -3.26 -7.60
CA ARG A 63 6.26 -1.90 -7.50
C ARG A 63 7.04 -0.91 -8.36
N ILE A 64 8.36 -0.99 -8.33
CA ILE A 64 9.24 -0.13 -9.13
C ILE A 64 9.01 -0.36 -10.63
N ALA A 65 8.94 -1.62 -11.07
CA ALA A 65 8.65 -1.97 -12.45
C ALA A 65 7.27 -1.45 -12.91
N ALA A 66 6.25 -1.58 -12.05
CA ALA A 66 4.92 -1.04 -12.33
C ALA A 66 4.92 0.49 -12.41
N ALA A 67 5.67 1.16 -11.52
CA ALA A 67 5.81 2.62 -11.50
C ALA A 67 6.51 3.13 -12.76
N ALA A 68 7.64 2.53 -13.15
CA ALA A 68 8.36 2.88 -14.37
C ALA A 68 7.46 2.75 -15.60
N LYS A 69 6.81 1.60 -15.77
CA LYS A 69 5.86 1.34 -16.87
C LYS A 69 4.71 2.34 -16.92
N TYR A 70 4.21 2.78 -15.76
CA TYR A 70 3.17 3.80 -15.70
C TYR A 70 3.72 5.17 -16.11
N MET A 71 4.86 5.58 -15.56
CA MET A 71 5.50 6.88 -15.82
C MET A 71 6.00 7.05 -17.25
N GLU A 72 6.41 5.97 -17.92
CA GLU A 72 6.74 5.96 -19.35
C GLU A 72 5.53 6.36 -20.22
N LYS A 73 4.34 5.84 -19.87
CA LYS A 73 3.09 6.14 -20.59
C LYS A 73 2.47 7.48 -20.23
N HIS A 74 2.88 8.05 -19.09
CA HIS A 74 2.35 9.28 -18.53
C HIS A 74 3.51 10.24 -18.19
N PRO A 75 4.09 10.94 -19.18
CA PRO A 75 5.29 11.76 -19.01
C PRO A 75 5.14 12.93 -18.03
N ASP A 76 3.92 13.39 -17.81
CA ASP A 76 3.61 14.49 -16.87
C ASP A 76 3.46 14.04 -15.42
N VAL A 77 3.47 12.74 -15.15
CA VAL A 77 3.33 12.22 -13.78
C VAL A 77 4.66 12.32 -13.03
N ILE A 78 4.56 12.87 -11.82
CA ILE A 78 5.67 12.99 -10.85
C ILE A 78 5.48 11.90 -9.79
N CYS A 79 6.53 11.12 -9.55
CA CYS A 79 6.57 10.10 -8.51
C CYS A 79 6.98 10.71 -7.18
N ILE A 80 6.39 10.21 -6.08
CA ILE A 80 6.86 10.40 -4.71
C ILE A 80 7.27 9.03 -4.21
N ALA A 81 8.57 8.79 -4.13
CA ALA A 81 9.15 7.60 -3.54
C ALA A 81 9.11 7.72 -2.01
N THR A 82 8.53 6.75 -1.32
CA THR A 82 8.36 6.81 0.14
C THR A 82 8.93 5.60 0.85
N GLY A 83 9.38 5.79 2.08
CA GLY A 83 9.83 4.75 2.99
C GLY A 83 11.19 5.05 3.60
N TYR A 84 11.32 4.69 4.87
CA TYR A 84 12.49 4.96 5.70
C TYR A 84 13.63 3.97 5.46
N GLN A 85 14.75 4.22 6.12
CA GLN A 85 15.88 3.30 6.19
C GLN A 85 15.70 2.37 7.39
N ALA A 86 15.36 1.10 7.12
CA ALA A 86 15.21 0.09 8.16
C ALA A 86 16.58 -0.30 8.75
N GLU A 87 16.59 -0.85 9.96
CA GLU A 87 17.81 -1.38 10.57
C GLU A 87 18.43 -2.48 9.70
N GLY A 88 19.73 -2.38 9.45
CA GLY A 88 20.47 -3.30 8.58
C GLY A 88 20.34 -3.01 7.08
N ALA A 89 19.63 -1.96 6.67
CA ALA A 89 19.64 -1.47 5.30
C ALA A 89 20.70 -0.39 5.10
N ASP A 90 21.33 -0.35 3.93
CA ASP A 90 22.36 0.65 3.60
C ASP A 90 21.76 2.01 3.21
N ILE A 91 20.56 1.98 2.63
CA ILE A 91 19.81 3.15 2.15
C ILE A 91 18.35 3.07 2.61
N SER A 92 17.58 4.14 2.39
CA SER A 92 16.13 4.12 2.61
C SER A 92 15.38 3.42 1.46
N GLU A 93 14.18 2.91 1.74
CA GLU A 93 13.28 2.37 0.69
C GLU A 93 13.00 3.44 -0.38
N ALA A 94 12.80 4.69 0.02
CA ALA A 94 12.62 5.83 -0.90
C ALA A 94 13.84 6.03 -1.81
N GLN A 95 15.06 5.94 -1.26
CA GLN A 95 16.29 6.06 -2.04
C GLN A 95 16.46 4.89 -3.01
N CYS A 96 16.11 3.68 -2.59
CA CYS A 96 16.12 2.51 -3.47
C CYS A 96 15.17 2.71 -4.65
N ILE A 97 13.92 3.13 -4.40
CA ILE A 97 12.94 3.44 -5.46
C ILE A 97 13.48 4.51 -6.42
N PHE A 98 14.09 5.58 -5.89
CA PHE A 98 14.68 6.64 -6.70
C PHE A 98 15.79 6.13 -7.60
N ASN A 99 16.73 5.37 -7.08
CA ASN A 99 17.87 4.82 -7.81
C ASN A 99 17.39 3.90 -8.93
N GLU A 100 16.50 2.97 -8.63
CA GLU A 100 15.96 2.00 -9.57
C GLU A 100 15.13 2.66 -10.69
N LEU A 101 14.23 3.59 -10.35
CA LEU A 101 13.47 4.33 -11.36
C LEU A 101 14.39 5.13 -12.29
N THR A 102 15.43 5.73 -11.73
CA THR A 102 16.42 6.47 -12.52
C THR A 102 17.21 5.54 -13.44
N ALA A 103 17.61 4.37 -12.95
CA ALA A 103 18.28 3.33 -13.75
C ALA A 103 17.38 2.81 -14.90
N LEU A 104 16.05 2.79 -14.68
CA LEU A 104 15.06 2.46 -15.70
C LEU A 104 14.74 3.62 -16.66
N GLY A 105 15.46 4.75 -16.59
CA GLY A 105 15.33 5.88 -17.51
C GLY A 105 14.30 6.95 -17.12
N ILE A 106 13.72 6.88 -15.92
CA ILE A 106 12.86 7.96 -15.44
C ILE A 106 13.74 9.13 -14.98
N SER A 107 13.46 10.34 -15.51
CA SER A 107 14.22 11.55 -15.16
C SER A 107 14.16 11.82 -13.63
N PRO A 108 15.32 12.08 -12.98
CA PRO A 108 15.36 12.41 -11.54
C PRO A 108 14.46 13.58 -11.14
N ASP A 109 14.25 14.56 -12.02
CA ASP A 109 13.38 15.73 -11.78
C ASP A 109 11.90 15.34 -11.61
N ARG A 110 11.54 14.14 -12.04
CA ARG A 110 10.19 13.57 -11.91
C ARG A 110 10.02 12.71 -10.67
N ILE A 111 11.03 12.62 -9.80
CA ILE A 111 11.00 11.78 -8.61
C ILE A 111 11.27 12.65 -7.38
N LEU A 112 10.28 12.75 -6.50
CA LEU A 112 10.41 13.33 -5.17
C LEU A 112 10.64 12.19 -4.17
N MET A 113 11.34 12.46 -3.06
CA MET A 113 11.61 11.44 -2.04
C MET A 113 11.12 11.89 -0.67
N ASP A 114 10.51 10.96 0.07
CA ASP A 114 10.33 11.04 1.52
C ASP A 114 10.93 9.79 2.17
N ASN A 115 12.01 9.97 2.91
CA ASN A 115 12.77 8.90 3.57
C ASN A 115 12.50 8.80 5.08
N ARG A 116 11.45 9.44 5.60
CA ARG A 116 11.11 9.48 7.03
C ARG A 116 10.04 8.48 7.42
N ALA A 117 9.15 8.15 6.49
CA ALA A 117 7.93 7.41 6.76
C ALA A 117 8.18 5.96 7.17
N THR A 118 7.75 5.57 8.37
CA THR A 118 7.88 4.22 8.95
C THR A 118 6.58 3.41 8.88
N SER A 119 5.49 4.02 8.45
CA SER A 119 4.16 3.40 8.34
C SER A 119 3.41 3.87 7.10
N THR A 120 2.36 3.14 6.71
CA THR A 120 1.51 3.53 5.57
C THR A 120 0.84 4.89 5.78
N SER A 121 0.43 5.21 7.00
CA SER A 121 -0.13 6.51 7.34
C SER A 121 0.90 7.63 7.16
N GLU A 122 2.12 7.43 7.65
CA GLU A 122 3.21 8.40 7.49
C GLU A 122 3.65 8.56 6.04
N ASN A 123 3.64 7.48 5.23
CA ASN A 123 3.88 7.60 3.80
C ASN A 123 2.93 8.62 3.14
N PHE A 124 1.66 8.60 3.51
CA PHE A 124 0.69 9.58 2.99
C PHE A 124 0.92 10.97 3.60
N GLN A 125 1.02 11.08 4.93
CA GLN A 125 1.17 12.36 5.61
C GLN A 125 2.39 13.14 5.10
N TYR A 126 3.56 12.50 5.07
CA TYR A 126 4.79 13.17 4.64
C TYR A 126 4.83 13.42 3.12
N SER A 127 4.18 12.57 2.32
CA SER A 127 3.99 12.87 0.89
C SER A 127 3.12 14.10 0.68
N MET A 128 2.04 14.28 1.47
CA MET A 128 1.19 15.46 1.39
C MET A 128 1.93 16.71 1.87
N GLU A 129 2.68 16.65 2.98
CA GLU A 129 3.54 17.75 3.44
C GLU A 129 4.55 18.17 2.37
N LEU A 130 5.17 17.20 1.70
CA LEU A 130 6.13 17.45 0.63
C LEU A 130 5.47 18.17 -0.57
N LEU A 131 4.27 17.74 -0.96
CA LEU A 131 3.50 18.37 -2.03
C LEU A 131 3.01 19.76 -1.63
N GLU A 132 2.52 19.94 -0.42
CA GLU A 132 2.08 21.24 0.08
C GLU A 132 3.23 22.24 0.09
N LYS A 133 4.41 21.84 0.58
CA LYS A 133 5.62 22.66 0.56
C LYS A 133 6.06 23.04 -0.85
N LYS A 134 5.93 22.11 -1.82
CA LYS A 134 6.35 22.34 -3.22
C LYS A 134 5.36 23.18 -4.02
N LEU A 135 4.06 22.99 -3.79
CA LEU A 135 2.98 23.52 -4.63
C LEU A 135 2.17 24.66 -3.97
N GLY A 136 2.33 24.86 -2.65
CA GLY A 136 1.48 25.73 -1.85
C GLY A 136 0.05 25.22 -1.66
N ARG A 137 -0.23 23.98 -2.06
CA ARG A 137 -1.54 23.30 -1.92
C ARG A 137 -1.38 21.79 -1.93
N VAL A 138 -2.35 21.07 -1.37
CA VAL A 138 -2.45 19.62 -1.48
C VAL A 138 -3.34 19.26 -2.68
N PRO A 139 -2.86 18.45 -3.64
CA PRO A 139 -3.70 17.95 -4.73
C PRO A 139 -4.81 17.03 -4.21
N HIS A 140 -6.01 17.14 -4.79
CA HIS A 140 -7.15 16.30 -4.37
C HIS A 140 -7.01 14.85 -4.84
N ASN A 141 -6.60 14.65 -6.10
CA ASN A 141 -6.42 13.34 -6.70
C ASN A 141 -4.96 12.93 -6.68
N ILE A 142 -4.67 11.81 -6.03
CA ILE A 142 -3.32 11.25 -5.88
C ILE A 142 -3.32 9.81 -6.39
N GLY A 143 -2.38 9.49 -7.27
CA GLY A 143 -2.07 8.11 -7.63
C GLY A 143 -1.40 7.40 -6.44
N VAL A 144 -1.84 6.19 -6.12
CA VAL A 144 -1.23 5.36 -5.07
C VAL A 144 -0.86 4.02 -5.67
N LEU A 145 0.44 3.78 -5.79
CA LEU A 145 0.97 2.52 -6.33
C LEU A 145 1.49 1.63 -5.20
N SER A 146 0.99 0.42 -5.18
CA SER A 146 1.42 -0.62 -4.23
C SER A 146 1.10 -2.01 -4.76
N SER A 147 1.56 -3.06 -4.06
CA SER A 147 1.18 -4.43 -4.36
C SER A 147 -0.33 -4.60 -4.28
N GLU A 148 -0.93 -5.38 -5.17
CA GLU A 148 -2.38 -5.54 -5.33
C GLU A 148 -3.10 -5.92 -4.04
N PHE A 149 -2.50 -6.79 -3.22
CA PHE A 149 -3.09 -7.21 -1.94
C PHE A 149 -3.13 -6.08 -0.90
N HIS A 150 -2.28 -5.05 -1.04
CA HIS A 150 -2.18 -3.95 -0.09
C HIS A 150 -3.11 -2.76 -0.42
N LEU A 151 -3.62 -2.65 -1.64
CA LEU A 151 -4.35 -1.48 -2.13
C LEU A 151 -5.65 -1.18 -1.38
N LEU A 152 -6.35 -2.19 -0.85
CA LEU A 152 -7.55 -1.95 -0.04
C LEU A 152 -7.20 -1.18 1.22
N ARG A 153 -6.20 -1.64 1.97
CA ARG A 153 -5.77 -1.02 3.22
C ARG A 153 -5.13 0.36 2.99
N ALA A 154 -4.28 0.48 1.97
CA ALA A 154 -3.71 1.77 1.60
C ALA A 154 -4.79 2.80 1.26
N ALA A 155 -5.83 2.40 0.50
CA ALA A 155 -6.94 3.29 0.17
C ALA A 155 -7.80 3.67 1.39
N MET A 156 -7.99 2.76 2.35
CA MET A 156 -8.70 3.07 3.60
C MET A 156 -7.95 4.12 4.41
N ILE A 157 -6.64 3.94 4.61
CA ILE A 157 -5.79 4.88 5.35
C ILE A 157 -5.71 6.23 4.63
N ALA A 158 -5.56 6.24 3.29
CA ALA A 158 -5.55 7.48 2.52
C ALA A 158 -6.85 8.28 2.70
N LYS A 159 -8.01 7.61 2.64
CA LYS A 159 -9.32 8.24 2.83
C LYS A 159 -9.52 8.80 4.23
N ASP A 160 -9.05 8.12 5.25
CA ASP A 160 -9.05 8.60 6.64
C ASP A 160 -8.26 9.92 6.79
N LEU A 161 -7.23 10.09 5.98
CA LEU A 161 -6.42 11.31 5.89
C LEU A 161 -6.99 12.36 4.91
N GLY A 162 -8.20 12.18 4.39
CA GLY A 162 -8.84 13.10 3.46
C GLY A 162 -8.30 13.06 2.03
N ILE A 163 -7.54 12.02 1.66
CA ILE A 163 -6.98 11.84 0.32
C ILE A 163 -7.92 10.94 -0.50
N GLU A 164 -8.24 11.35 -1.73
CA GLU A 164 -8.97 10.50 -2.69
C GLU A 164 -7.96 9.71 -3.57
N PRO A 165 -7.68 8.44 -3.22
CA PRO A 165 -6.64 7.67 -3.89
C PRO A 165 -7.14 7.05 -5.19
N ILE A 166 -6.39 7.25 -6.27
CA ILE A 166 -6.49 6.50 -7.51
C ILE A 166 -5.45 5.38 -7.44
N THR A 167 -5.89 4.15 -7.20
CA THR A 167 -4.98 3.04 -6.89
C THR A 167 -4.44 2.37 -8.14
N ILE A 168 -3.13 2.09 -8.16
CA ILE A 168 -2.41 1.42 -9.23
C ILE A 168 -1.82 0.13 -8.65
N ALA A 169 -2.17 -1.00 -9.25
CA ALA A 169 -1.70 -2.29 -8.81
C ALA A 169 -0.32 -2.62 -9.40
N ALA A 170 0.62 -2.97 -8.54
CA ALA A 170 1.79 -3.74 -8.91
C ALA A 170 1.48 -5.22 -8.68
N SER A 171 1.42 -6.00 -9.76
CA SER A 171 1.16 -7.43 -9.68
C SER A 171 2.36 -8.15 -9.08
N THR A 172 2.13 -8.90 -8.02
CA THR A 172 3.17 -9.68 -7.35
C THR A 172 3.56 -10.90 -8.17
N THR A 173 4.84 -10.98 -8.54
CA THR A 173 5.38 -12.08 -9.34
C THR A 173 5.62 -13.34 -8.52
N ASP A 174 5.95 -13.21 -7.24
CA ASP A 174 6.12 -14.32 -6.30
C ASP A 174 4.78 -14.76 -5.68
N THR A 175 4.23 -15.88 -6.17
CA THR A 175 2.96 -16.44 -5.69
C THR A 175 3.00 -16.79 -4.19
N LYS A 176 4.13 -17.24 -3.65
CA LYS A 176 4.26 -17.57 -2.23
C LYS A 176 4.22 -16.30 -1.37
N ALA A 177 4.93 -15.26 -1.80
CA ALA A 177 4.86 -13.95 -1.17
C ALA A 177 3.43 -13.40 -1.23
N PHE A 178 2.77 -13.44 -2.41
CA PHE A 178 1.38 -13.04 -2.56
C PHE A 178 0.48 -13.69 -1.51
N MET A 179 0.47 -15.03 -1.41
CA MET A 179 -0.39 -15.76 -0.47
C MET A 179 -0.12 -15.39 0.98
N THR A 180 1.16 -15.26 1.35
CA THR A 180 1.56 -14.88 2.71
C THR A 180 1.05 -13.50 3.09
N TYR A 181 1.28 -12.52 2.22
CA TYR A 181 0.86 -11.14 2.47
C TYR A 181 -0.65 -10.93 2.31
N PHE A 182 -1.30 -11.65 1.40
CA PHE A 182 -2.76 -11.61 1.24
C PHE A 182 -3.48 -12.04 2.53
N ILE A 183 -3.05 -13.16 3.14
CA ILE A 183 -3.62 -13.60 4.42
C ILE A 183 -3.36 -12.56 5.52
N ARG A 184 -2.14 -12.03 5.60
CA ARG A 184 -1.80 -10.96 6.56
C ARG A 184 -2.70 -9.74 6.37
N GLU A 185 -2.94 -9.31 5.14
CA GLU A 185 -3.74 -8.12 4.85
C GLU A 185 -5.20 -8.25 5.28
N ILE A 186 -5.80 -9.45 5.29
CA ILE A 186 -7.15 -9.65 5.85
C ILE A 186 -7.19 -9.15 7.31
N PHE A 187 -6.22 -9.54 8.13
CA PHE A 187 -6.15 -9.13 9.53
C PHE A 187 -5.77 -7.66 9.69
N MET A 188 -4.86 -7.16 8.85
CA MET A 188 -4.43 -5.77 8.89
C MET A 188 -5.54 -4.79 8.48
N VAL A 189 -6.40 -5.16 7.52
CA VAL A 189 -7.60 -4.39 7.15
C VAL A 189 -8.55 -4.28 8.35
N TRP A 190 -8.74 -5.36 9.12
CA TRP A 190 -9.57 -5.29 10.33
C TRP A 190 -8.93 -4.43 11.41
N TYR A 191 -7.62 -4.59 11.64
CA TYR A 191 -6.89 -3.80 12.63
C TYR A 191 -6.96 -2.30 12.33
N ASP A 192 -6.61 -1.89 11.11
CA ASP A 192 -6.64 -0.47 10.72
C ASP A 192 -8.09 0.04 10.61
N GLY A 193 -9.04 -0.79 10.17
CA GLY A 193 -10.46 -0.43 10.16
C GLY A 193 -11.02 -0.13 11.54
N LEU A 194 -10.64 -0.92 12.55
CA LEU A 194 -11.00 -0.63 13.94
C LEU A 194 -10.32 0.65 14.44
N LYS A 195 -9.03 0.82 14.15
CA LYS A 195 -8.30 2.03 14.53
C LYS A 195 -8.96 3.30 13.97
N ILE A 196 -9.34 3.29 12.70
CA ILE A 196 -10.03 4.40 12.03
C ILE A 196 -11.42 4.65 12.64
N ALA A 197 -12.17 3.58 12.96
CA ALA A 197 -13.53 3.72 13.51
C ALA A 197 -13.57 4.28 14.93
N PHE A 198 -12.48 4.19 15.69
CA PHE A 198 -12.40 4.64 17.09
C PHE A 198 -11.49 5.85 17.31
N HIS A 199 -11.06 6.52 16.22
CA HIS A 199 -10.35 7.80 16.24
C HIS A 199 -11.34 8.93 16.02
#